data_50f86d31e88c00012c2ba082451101d5
#
_entry.id   50f86d31e88c00012c2ba082451101d5
#
_cell.length_a   1.000
_cell.length_b   1.000
_cell.length_c   1.000
_cell.angle_alpha   90.00
_cell.angle_beta   90.00
_cell.angle_gamma   90.00
#
_symmetry.space_group_name_H-M   'P 1'
#
loop_
_entity.id
_entity.type
_entity.pdbx_description
1 polymer ?
#
loop_
_entity_poly.entity_id
_entity_poly.type
_entity_poly.pdbx_seq_one_letter_code
_entity_poly.pdbx_strand_id
1 'polypeptide(L)'
;MDATPQLFHPFPRLPGELRLKIWYFALCTHRVVSISCRKSPFHRRTPEIPREVESFSSSTPVPALLHANRESRHEALAFYTAAFVTPRSQIYISFPHDSVSLSDNILVNVPDVARRSIRHMVLDVQDCEYFEFFNMECIRGMGALETLELQAHRGVRYNWSSGTRYVDRLMADFEFARRQDPEWNCPRVRIVNKYTLEQLALIDGGAGVYPSSDLEEDENEG
;
A
#
# COMPACT_ATOMS: atom_id res chain seq x y z
N MET A 1 13.66 -21.00 -35.43
CA MET A 1 13.79 -22.22 -34.58
C MET A 1 12.74 -22.10 -33.50
N ASP A 2 11.58 -22.71 -33.74
CA ASP A 2 10.48 -22.71 -32.78
C ASP A 2 10.79 -23.71 -31.67
N ALA A 3 11.15 -23.18 -30.49
CA ALA A 3 11.29 -24.00 -29.30
C ALA A 3 9.89 -24.39 -28.82
N THR A 4 9.45 -25.60 -29.16
CA THR A 4 8.27 -26.22 -28.59
C THR A 4 8.42 -26.24 -27.08
N PRO A 5 7.46 -25.71 -26.30
CA PRO A 5 7.55 -25.73 -24.85
C PRO A 5 7.61 -27.19 -24.37
N GLN A 6 8.69 -27.55 -23.68
CA GLN A 6 8.81 -28.86 -23.07
C GLN A 6 7.76 -28.99 -21.97
N LEU A 7 6.70 -29.77 -22.26
CA LEU A 7 5.69 -30.12 -21.27
C LEU A 7 6.33 -31.00 -20.18
N PHE A 8 6.29 -30.50 -18.93
CA PHE A 8 6.73 -31.28 -17.77
C PHE A 8 5.70 -32.35 -17.44
N HIS A 9 5.75 -33.46 -18.17
CA HIS A 9 4.83 -34.62 -18.06
C HIS A 9 4.80 -35.30 -16.68
N PRO A 10 5.85 -35.25 -15.82
CA PRO A 10 5.80 -35.87 -14.50
C PRO A 10 4.87 -35.18 -13.49
N PHE A 11 4.54 -33.88 -13.65
CA PHE A 11 3.75 -33.15 -12.67
C PHE A 11 2.38 -33.78 -12.33
N PRO A 12 1.55 -34.21 -13.29
CA PRO A 12 0.28 -34.87 -12.99
C PRO A 12 0.41 -36.23 -12.28
N ARG A 13 1.60 -36.86 -12.34
CA ARG A 13 1.89 -38.14 -11.69
C ARG A 13 2.37 -38.01 -10.25
N LEU A 14 2.66 -36.78 -9.80
CA LEU A 14 3.01 -36.52 -8.40
C LEU A 14 1.81 -36.79 -7.49
N PRO A 15 2.02 -37.33 -6.29
CA PRO A 15 0.99 -37.35 -5.24
C PRO A 15 0.34 -35.99 -5.03
N GLY A 16 -0.95 -35.97 -4.70
CA GLY A 16 -1.72 -34.73 -4.52
C GLY A 16 -1.06 -33.75 -3.55
N GLU A 17 -0.56 -34.28 -2.44
CA GLU A 17 0.12 -33.51 -1.39
C GLU A 17 1.35 -32.75 -1.90
N LEU A 18 2.13 -33.38 -2.79
CA LEU A 18 3.30 -32.75 -3.39
C LEU A 18 2.89 -31.67 -4.39
N ARG A 19 1.83 -31.88 -5.18
CA ARG A 19 1.32 -30.86 -6.09
C ARG A 19 0.79 -29.64 -5.32
N LEU A 20 -0.01 -29.85 -4.26
CA LEU A 20 -0.51 -28.79 -3.39
C LEU A 20 0.63 -28.01 -2.74
N LYS A 21 1.69 -28.69 -2.27
CA LYS A 21 2.87 -28.06 -1.71
C LYS A 21 3.61 -27.18 -2.73
N ILE A 22 3.72 -27.65 -3.99
CA ILE A 22 4.31 -26.86 -5.08
C ILE A 22 3.46 -25.62 -5.37
N TRP A 23 2.14 -25.76 -5.45
CA TRP A 23 1.23 -24.63 -5.64
C TRP A 23 1.35 -23.63 -4.49
N TYR A 24 1.37 -24.10 -3.25
CA TYR A 24 1.54 -23.24 -2.08
C TYR A 24 2.83 -22.40 -2.15
N PHE A 25 3.98 -23.01 -2.44
CA PHE A 25 5.25 -22.27 -2.57
C PHE A 25 5.20 -21.24 -3.72
N ALA A 26 4.54 -21.57 -4.81
CA ALA A 26 4.38 -20.62 -5.92
C ALA A 26 3.44 -19.48 -5.61
N LEU A 27 2.45 -19.68 -4.71
CA LEU A 27 1.50 -18.66 -4.25
C LEU A 27 2.13 -17.69 -3.23
N CYS A 28 3.01 -18.18 -2.36
CA CYS A 28 3.64 -17.39 -1.29
C CYS A 28 4.72 -16.41 -1.80
N THR A 29 4.79 -16.15 -3.10
CA THR A 29 5.75 -15.19 -3.66
C THR A 29 5.23 -13.78 -3.44
N HIS A 30 6.03 -12.95 -2.76
CA HIS A 30 5.73 -11.52 -2.59
C HIS A 30 5.72 -10.79 -3.93
N ARG A 31 4.70 -9.99 -4.17
CA ARG A 31 4.56 -9.16 -5.38
C ARG A 31 4.22 -7.73 -5.00
N VAL A 32 4.63 -6.80 -5.85
CA VAL A 32 4.14 -5.42 -5.81
C VAL A 32 3.06 -5.27 -6.87
N VAL A 33 1.83 -5.03 -6.43
CA VAL A 33 0.66 -4.88 -7.31
C VAL A 33 0.41 -3.39 -7.52
N SER A 34 0.81 -2.88 -8.69
CA SER A 34 0.60 -1.48 -9.06
C SER A 34 -0.85 -1.22 -9.44
N ILE A 35 -1.47 -0.26 -8.77
CA ILE A 35 -2.87 0.12 -9.00
C ILE A 35 -2.92 1.50 -9.63
N SER A 36 -3.65 1.60 -10.73
CA SER A 36 -4.01 2.85 -11.40
C SER A 36 -5.52 3.05 -11.37
N CYS A 37 -5.94 4.31 -11.28
CA CYS A 37 -7.34 4.68 -11.21
C CYS A 37 -7.69 5.59 -12.40
N ARG A 38 -8.74 5.23 -13.13
CA ARG A 38 -9.34 6.09 -14.15
C ARG A 38 -10.56 6.79 -13.57
N LYS A 39 -10.55 8.12 -13.61
CA LYS A 39 -11.64 8.97 -13.13
C LYS A 39 -12.38 9.56 -14.32
N SER A 40 -13.67 9.87 -14.13
CA SER A 40 -14.50 10.57 -15.12
C SER A 40 -13.85 11.89 -15.59
N PRO A 41 -14.11 12.33 -16.82
CA PRO A 41 -13.59 13.61 -17.33
C PRO A 41 -13.97 14.77 -16.42
N PHE A 42 -13.08 15.73 -16.30
CA PHE A 42 -13.35 16.95 -15.54
C PHE A 42 -14.35 17.83 -16.30
N HIS A 43 -15.51 18.12 -15.70
CA HIS A 43 -16.50 19.01 -16.27
C HIS A 43 -16.19 20.46 -15.88
N ARG A 44 -15.67 21.26 -16.82
CA ARG A 44 -15.35 22.69 -16.59
C ARG A 44 -16.57 23.53 -16.14
N ARG A 45 -17.80 23.11 -16.47
CA ARG A 45 -19.04 23.84 -16.12
C ARG A 45 -19.56 23.53 -14.71
N THR A 46 -19.11 22.44 -14.10
CA THR A 46 -19.54 22.01 -12.76
C THR A 46 -18.31 21.48 -11.99
N PRO A 47 -17.37 22.37 -11.61
CA PRO A 47 -16.15 21.97 -10.93
C PRO A 47 -16.39 21.38 -9.53
N GLU A 48 -17.56 21.62 -8.96
CA GLU A 48 -17.97 21.18 -7.62
C GLU A 48 -18.33 19.67 -7.57
N ILE A 49 -18.58 19.05 -8.74
CA ILE A 49 -18.91 17.61 -8.76
C ILE A 49 -17.63 16.79 -8.65
N PRO A 50 -17.47 15.98 -7.59
CA PRO A 50 -16.33 15.08 -7.46
C PRO A 50 -16.24 14.15 -8.67
N ARG A 51 -15.02 13.93 -9.16
CA ARG A 51 -14.78 12.98 -10.26
C ARG A 51 -15.01 11.57 -9.78
N GLU A 52 -15.94 10.87 -10.41
CA GLU A 52 -16.23 9.47 -10.11
C GLU A 52 -15.13 8.53 -10.63
N VAL A 53 -14.89 7.46 -9.90
CA VAL A 53 -13.99 6.38 -10.32
C VAL A 53 -14.71 5.53 -11.36
N GLU A 54 -14.20 5.51 -12.59
CA GLU A 54 -14.73 4.67 -13.67
C GLU A 54 -14.18 3.23 -13.60
N SER A 55 -12.89 3.09 -13.33
CA SER A 55 -12.23 1.79 -13.24
C SER A 55 -10.91 1.85 -12.51
N PHE A 56 -10.52 0.71 -11.96
CA PHE A 56 -9.15 0.44 -11.53
C PHE A 56 -8.48 -0.50 -12.52
N SER A 57 -7.18 -0.35 -12.70
CA SER A 57 -6.36 -1.22 -13.52
C SER A 57 -5.02 -1.49 -12.85
N SER A 58 -4.36 -2.60 -13.24
CA SER A 58 -3.04 -2.94 -12.77
C SER A 58 -2.14 -3.26 -13.94
N SER A 59 -0.90 -2.76 -13.90
CA SER A 59 0.16 -3.18 -14.81
C SER A 59 0.82 -4.48 -14.37
N THR A 60 0.60 -4.90 -13.12
CA THR A 60 1.10 -6.17 -12.60
C THR A 60 0.32 -7.33 -13.19
N PRO A 61 0.98 -8.32 -13.76
CA PRO A 61 0.28 -9.46 -14.37
C PRO A 61 -0.60 -10.21 -13.38
N VAL A 62 -1.71 -10.74 -13.89
CA VAL A 62 -2.56 -11.68 -13.13
C VAL A 62 -1.73 -12.89 -12.74
N PRO A 63 -1.86 -13.43 -11.51
CA PRO A 63 -1.11 -14.61 -11.08
C PRO A 63 -1.27 -15.79 -12.05
N ALA A 64 -0.15 -16.31 -12.54
CA ALA A 64 -0.15 -17.38 -13.53
C ALA A 64 -0.93 -18.62 -13.09
N LEU A 65 -0.98 -18.89 -11.79
CA LEU A 65 -1.71 -20.02 -11.21
C LEU A 65 -3.23 -19.93 -11.38
N LEU A 66 -3.78 -18.74 -11.58
CA LEU A 66 -5.20 -18.56 -11.91
C LEU A 66 -5.54 -19.06 -13.32
N HIS A 67 -4.53 -19.28 -14.17
CA HIS A 67 -4.70 -19.64 -15.58
C HIS A 67 -3.99 -20.92 -16.00
N ALA A 68 -3.13 -21.52 -15.16
CA ALA A 68 -2.31 -22.67 -15.52
C ALA A 68 -3.14 -23.95 -15.71
N ASN A 69 -3.96 -24.34 -14.74
CA ASN A 69 -4.89 -25.46 -14.83
C ASN A 69 -6.01 -25.34 -13.78
N ARG A 70 -6.93 -26.31 -13.75
CA ARG A 70 -8.10 -26.29 -12.85
C ARG A 70 -7.69 -26.40 -11.37
N GLU A 71 -6.72 -27.25 -11.05
CA GLU A 71 -6.24 -27.48 -9.68
C GLU A 71 -5.53 -26.22 -9.16
N SER A 72 -4.55 -25.68 -9.91
CA SER A 72 -3.84 -24.44 -9.53
C SER A 72 -4.78 -23.26 -9.38
N ARG A 73 -5.81 -23.16 -10.26
CA ARG A 73 -6.82 -22.11 -10.15
C ARG A 73 -7.65 -22.23 -8.87
N HIS A 74 -8.01 -23.46 -8.47
CA HIS A 74 -8.73 -23.69 -7.23
C HIS A 74 -7.93 -23.22 -6.02
N GLU A 75 -6.66 -23.61 -5.93
CA GLU A 75 -5.74 -23.17 -4.88
C GLU A 75 -5.51 -21.66 -4.91
N ALA A 76 -5.31 -21.08 -6.10
CA ALA A 76 -5.09 -19.66 -6.25
C ALA A 76 -6.32 -18.82 -5.85
N LEU A 77 -7.54 -19.26 -6.11
CA LEU A 77 -8.77 -18.56 -5.70
C LEU A 77 -9.01 -18.61 -4.19
N ALA A 78 -8.45 -19.59 -3.47
CA ALA A 78 -8.44 -19.61 -2.02
C ALA A 78 -7.40 -18.62 -1.42
N PHE A 79 -6.35 -18.29 -2.19
CA PHE A 79 -5.24 -17.45 -1.75
C PHE A 79 -5.39 -15.98 -2.15
N TYR A 80 -5.92 -15.71 -3.35
CA TYR A 80 -6.13 -14.38 -3.88
C TYR A 80 -7.58 -13.91 -3.77
N THR A 81 -7.76 -12.69 -3.30
CA THR A 81 -9.06 -12.03 -3.26
C THR A 81 -9.22 -11.11 -4.47
N ALA A 82 -10.38 -11.14 -5.11
CA ALA A 82 -10.74 -10.13 -6.11
C ALA A 82 -11.00 -8.80 -5.41
N ALA A 83 -10.14 -7.83 -5.64
CA ALA A 83 -10.21 -6.49 -5.06
C ALA A 83 -10.34 -5.43 -6.15
N PHE A 84 -10.60 -4.18 -5.76
CA PHE A 84 -10.79 -3.05 -6.69
C PHE A 84 -11.80 -3.37 -7.80
N VAL A 85 -12.88 -4.04 -7.40
CA VAL A 85 -13.90 -4.53 -8.33
C VAL A 85 -14.71 -3.37 -8.89
N THR A 86 -14.78 -3.29 -10.22
CA THR A 86 -15.67 -2.41 -10.97
C THR A 86 -16.42 -3.21 -12.02
N PRO A 87 -17.46 -2.67 -12.67
CA PRO A 87 -18.18 -3.42 -13.72
C PRO A 87 -17.30 -3.92 -14.87
N ARG A 88 -16.09 -3.35 -15.03
CA ARG A 88 -15.18 -3.65 -16.15
C ARG A 88 -13.88 -4.30 -15.74
N SER A 89 -13.56 -4.35 -14.45
CA SER A 89 -12.25 -4.82 -13.99
C SER A 89 -12.30 -5.37 -12.57
N GLN A 90 -11.40 -6.30 -12.29
CA GLN A 90 -11.08 -6.78 -10.96
C GLN A 90 -9.58 -7.10 -10.91
N ILE A 91 -8.98 -6.92 -9.74
CA ILE A 91 -7.55 -7.14 -9.53
C ILE A 91 -7.41 -8.19 -8.43
N TYR A 92 -6.64 -9.25 -8.70
CA TYR A 92 -6.40 -10.32 -7.73
C TYR A 92 -5.21 -9.99 -6.84
N ILE A 93 -5.45 -9.91 -5.53
CA ILE A 93 -4.47 -9.51 -4.50
C ILE A 93 -4.51 -10.53 -3.36
N SER A 94 -3.34 -10.92 -2.89
CA SER A 94 -3.16 -11.61 -1.61
C SER A 94 -2.72 -10.59 -0.57
N PHE A 95 -3.64 -9.98 0.17
CA PHE A 95 -3.34 -8.94 1.14
C PHE A 95 -2.28 -9.29 2.19
N PRO A 96 -2.13 -10.57 2.62
CA PRO A 96 -1.05 -10.95 3.52
C PRO A 96 0.35 -10.99 2.88
N HIS A 97 0.45 -11.10 1.54
CA HIS A 97 1.72 -11.35 0.86
C HIS A 97 2.07 -10.29 -0.18
N ASP A 98 1.08 -9.63 -0.78
CA ASP A 98 1.29 -8.62 -1.81
C ASP A 98 1.40 -7.22 -1.19
N SER A 99 2.28 -6.38 -1.72
CA SER A 99 2.29 -4.95 -1.46
C SER A 99 1.45 -4.22 -2.51
N VAL A 100 0.53 -3.39 -2.08
CA VAL A 100 -0.28 -2.55 -2.97
C VAL A 100 0.45 -1.25 -3.25
N SER A 101 0.79 -1.00 -4.52
CA SER A 101 1.46 0.22 -4.96
C SER A 101 0.49 1.15 -5.67
N LEU A 102 0.39 2.38 -5.21
CA LEU A 102 -0.46 3.41 -5.81
C LEU A 102 0.12 4.82 -5.58
N SER A 103 -0.38 5.80 -6.31
CA SER A 103 0.01 7.18 -6.04
C SER A 103 -0.93 7.84 -5.03
N ASP A 104 -0.43 8.85 -4.33
CA ASP A 104 -1.10 9.58 -3.24
C ASP A 104 -2.50 10.08 -3.63
N ASN A 105 -2.67 10.56 -4.86
CA ASN A 105 -3.95 11.06 -5.39
C ASN A 105 -5.01 9.97 -5.65
N ILE A 106 -4.63 8.69 -5.55
CA ILE A 106 -5.53 7.53 -5.70
C ILE A 106 -6.03 7.03 -4.34
N LEU A 107 -5.25 7.19 -3.28
CA LEU A 107 -5.51 6.58 -1.97
C LEU A 107 -6.91 6.90 -1.43
N VAL A 108 -7.35 8.14 -1.56
CA VAL A 108 -8.69 8.57 -1.13
C VAL A 108 -9.85 7.88 -1.89
N ASN A 109 -9.56 7.29 -3.04
CA ASN A 109 -10.53 6.61 -3.90
C ASN A 109 -10.50 5.08 -3.75
N VAL A 110 -9.59 4.56 -2.93
CA VAL A 110 -9.51 3.12 -2.66
C VAL A 110 -10.79 2.66 -1.96
N PRO A 111 -11.48 1.62 -2.48
CA PRO A 111 -12.68 1.10 -1.85
C PRO A 111 -12.44 0.69 -0.40
N ASP A 112 -13.39 0.99 0.50
CA ASP A 112 -13.24 0.75 1.94
C ASP A 112 -12.87 -0.69 2.29
N VAL A 113 -13.45 -1.67 1.59
CA VAL A 113 -13.15 -3.09 1.81
C VAL A 113 -11.68 -3.39 1.51
N ALA A 114 -11.14 -2.88 0.40
CA ALA A 114 -9.74 -3.05 0.05
C ALA A 114 -8.84 -2.28 1.04
N ARG A 115 -9.18 -1.04 1.36
CA ARG A 115 -8.44 -0.19 2.29
C ARG A 115 -8.25 -0.83 3.66
N ARG A 116 -9.30 -1.45 4.22
CA ARG A 116 -9.24 -2.16 5.51
C ARG A 116 -8.45 -3.47 5.47
N SER A 117 -8.19 -4.00 4.27
CA SER A 117 -7.52 -5.30 4.11
C SER A 117 -6.04 -5.18 3.75
N ILE A 118 -5.59 -4.02 3.26
CA ILE A 118 -4.18 -3.79 2.85
C ILE A 118 -3.28 -3.85 4.08
N ARG A 119 -2.27 -4.74 4.04
CA ARG A 119 -1.23 -4.86 5.08
C ARG A 119 0.09 -4.21 4.67
N HIS A 120 0.41 -4.27 3.39
CA HIS A 120 1.66 -3.73 2.86
C HIS A 120 1.34 -2.76 1.73
N MET A 121 1.84 -1.53 1.85
CA MET A 121 1.56 -0.48 0.86
C MET A 121 2.83 0.25 0.45
N VAL A 122 2.91 0.55 -0.84
CA VAL A 122 3.91 1.46 -1.42
C VAL A 122 3.15 2.66 -1.97
N LEU A 123 3.39 3.83 -1.42
CA LEU A 123 2.72 5.06 -1.80
C LEU A 123 3.70 6.02 -2.48
N ASP A 124 3.39 6.37 -3.72
CA ASP A 124 4.13 7.36 -4.50
C ASP A 124 3.64 8.75 -4.12
N VAL A 125 4.42 9.48 -3.31
CA VAL A 125 4.05 10.79 -2.76
C VAL A 125 4.63 11.89 -3.64
N GLN A 126 3.75 12.62 -4.32
CA GLN A 126 4.12 13.71 -5.22
C GLN A 126 4.11 15.07 -4.52
N ASP A 127 3.18 15.26 -3.60
CA ASP A 127 2.94 16.49 -2.87
C ASP A 127 2.73 16.24 -1.38
N CYS A 128 3.61 16.81 -0.52
CA CYS A 128 3.51 16.61 0.92
C CYS A 128 2.31 17.36 1.55
N GLU A 129 1.86 18.47 0.98
CA GLU A 129 0.68 19.18 1.49
C GLU A 129 -0.57 18.36 1.20
N TYR A 130 -0.67 17.80 -0.02
CA TYR A 130 -1.76 16.88 -0.35
C TYR A 130 -1.74 15.64 0.55
N PHE A 131 -0.54 15.11 0.85
CA PHE A 131 -0.37 13.95 1.72
C PHE A 131 -0.89 14.24 3.13
N GLU A 132 -0.49 15.35 3.74
CA GLU A 132 -0.95 15.76 5.07
C GLU A 132 -2.47 15.86 5.15
N PHE A 133 -3.09 16.60 4.23
CA PHE A 133 -4.53 16.91 4.31
C PHE A 133 -5.44 15.74 3.95
N PHE A 134 -5.03 14.85 3.06
CA PHE A 134 -5.94 13.84 2.50
C PHE A 134 -5.51 12.40 2.80
N ASN A 135 -4.21 12.13 2.81
CA ASN A 135 -3.72 10.76 2.92
C ASN A 135 -3.53 10.30 4.35
N MET A 136 -3.13 11.17 5.26
CA MET A 136 -2.93 10.81 6.66
C MET A 136 -4.20 10.26 7.31
N GLU A 137 -5.37 10.89 7.05
CA GLU A 137 -6.66 10.38 7.55
C GLU A 137 -6.99 8.99 6.97
N CYS A 138 -6.73 8.80 5.66
CA CYS A 138 -6.89 7.49 5.03
C CYS A 138 -5.99 6.43 5.67
N ILE A 139 -4.71 6.75 5.92
CA ILE A 139 -3.73 5.83 6.53
C ILE A 139 -4.12 5.50 7.98
N ARG A 140 -4.57 6.48 8.76
CA ARG A 140 -5.05 6.26 10.13
C ARG A 140 -6.24 5.29 10.17
N GLY A 141 -7.12 5.35 9.18
CA GLY A 141 -8.26 4.44 9.04
C GLY A 141 -7.91 3.02 8.55
N MET A 142 -6.64 2.74 8.20
CA MET A 142 -6.17 1.44 7.70
C MET A 142 -5.67 0.55 8.84
N GLY A 143 -6.59 0.03 9.66
CA GLY A 143 -6.22 -0.74 10.87
C GLY A 143 -5.43 -2.03 10.62
N ALA A 144 -5.41 -2.57 9.40
CA ALA A 144 -4.62 -3.74 9.04
C ALA A 144 -3.22 -3.40 8.47
N LEU A 145 -2.90 -2.11 8.26
CA LEU A 145 -1.66 -1.70 7.62
C LEU A 145 -0.46 -1.93 8.54
N GLU A 146 0.44 -2.83 8.15
CA GLU A 146 1.63 -3.20 8.90
C GLU A 146 2.87 -2.45 8.42
N THR A 147 3.03 -2.30 7.08
CA THR A 147 4.18 -1.63 6.48
C THR A 147 3.75 -0.63 5.41
N LEU A 148 4.37 0.54 5.43
CA LEU A 148 4.16 1.60 4.48
C LEU A 148 5.51 2.09 3.94
N GLU A 149 5.71 1.99 2.63
CA GLU A 149 6.82 2.63 1.95
C GLU A 149 6.32 3.91 1.28
N LEU A 150 6.89 5.05 1.65
CA LEU A 150 6.64 6.33 1.01
C LEU A 150 7.76 6.64 0.02
N GLN A 151 7.43 6.67 -1.26
CA GLN A 151 8.36 7.03 -2.32
C GLN A 151 8.31 8.52 -2.59
N ALA A 152 9.29 9.26 -2.05
CA ALA A 152 9.38 10.71 -2.18
C ALA A 152 10.07 11.11 -3.49
N HIS A 153 9.43 11.96 -4.29
CA HIS A 153 10.00 12.49 -5.54
C HIS A 153 11.14 13.47 -5.31
N ARG A 154 11.18 14.09 -4.13
CA ARG A 154 12.12 15.17 -3.79
C ARG A 154 12.86 14.85 -2.50
N GLY A 155 13.91 14.04 -2.61
CA GLY A 155 14.63 13.53 -1.44
C GLY A 155 15.37 14.56 -0.59
N VAL A 156 15.63 15.78 -1.05
CA VAL A 156 16.50 16.72 -0.35
C VAL A 156 16.13 18.20 -0.59
N ARG A 157 15.13 18.52 -1.40
CA ARG A 157 14.83 19.92 -1.71
C ARG A 157 13.82 20.50 -0.72
N TYR A 158 14.12 21.70 -0.28
CA TYR A 158 13.25 22.50 0.57
C TYR A 158 11.88 22.71 -0.04
N ASN A 159 10.84 22.61 0.76
CA ASN A 159 9.56 23.22 0.41
C ASN A 159 9.76 24.73 0.43
N TRP A 160 9.50 25.41 -0.69
CA TRP A 160 9.76 26.86 -0.87
C TRP A 160 9.00 27.73 0.13
N SER A 161 7.87 27.24 0.66
CA SER A 161 7.00 28.00 1.56
C SER A 161 7.37 27.91 3.03
N SER A 162 8.03 26.84 3.50
CA SER A 162 8.28 26.64 4.94
C SER A 162 9.74 26.43 5.33
N GLY A 163 10.68 26.31 4.36
CA GLY A 163 12.09 26.03 4.64
C GLY A 163 12.37 24.62 5.19
N THR A 164 11.36 23.80 5.36
CA THR A 164 11.44 22.43 5.90
C THR A 164 11.76 21.45 4.80
N ARG A 165 12.60 20.47 5.08
CA ARG A 165 12.86 19.37 4.12
C ARG A 165 11.58 18.56 3.92
N TYR A 166 11.37 18.11 2.70
CA TYR A 166 10.20 17.29 2.33
C TYR A 166 10.03 16.05 3.22
N VAL A 167 11.14 15.37 3.54
CA VAL A 167 11.17 14.21 4.42
C VAL A 167 10.80 14.56 5.86
N ASP A 168 11.34 15.68 6.37
CA ASP A 168 11.04 16.15 7.74
C ASP A 168 9.56 16.47 7.91
N ARG A 169 8.92 17.00 6.84
CA ARG A 169 7.47 17.24 6.85
C ARG A 169 6.68 15.94 6.95
N LEU A 170 6.99 14.96 6.10
CA LEU A 170 6.34 13.64 6.16
C LEU A 170 6.52 12.98 7.53
N MET A 171 7.70 13.07 8.13
CA MET A 171 7.93 12.56 9.48
C MET A 171 7.08 13.27 10.53
N ALA A 172 7.01 14.60 10.45
CA ALA A 172 6.22 15.42 11.37
C ALA A 172 4.73 15.09 11.30
N ASP A 173 4.19 14.75 10.11
CA ASP A 173 2.79 14.34 9.95
C ASP A 173 2.46 13.05 10.73
N PHE A 174 3.36 12.06 10.70
CA PHE A 174 3.20 10.83 11.50
C PHE A 174 3.35 11.08 13.00
N GLU A 175 4.31 11.91 13.41
CA GLU A 175 4.48 12.28 14.81
C GLU A 175 3.26 13.04 15.33
N PHE A 176 2.73 13.96 14.54
CA PHE A 176 1.51 14.69 14.88
C PHE A 176 0.32 13.73 15.01
N ALA A 177 0.14 12.81 14.07
CA ALA A 177 -0.93 11.84 14.11
C ALA A 177 -0.87 10.93 15.36
N ARG A 178 0.33 10.51 15.77
CA ARG A 178 0.56 9.73 17.00
C ARG A 178 0.24 10.53 18.27
N ARG A 179 0.55 11.83 18.29
CA ARG A 179 0.21 12.69 19.44
C ARG A 179 -1.29 12.90 19.57
N GLN A 180 -2.00 12.99 18.44
CA GLN A 180 -3.47 13.14 18.41
C GLN A 180 -4.18 11.86 18.82
N ASP A 181 -3.62 10.71 18.54
CA ASP A 181 -4.19 9.40 18.83
C ASP A 181 -3.07 8.44 19.28
N PRO A 182 -2.75 8.43 20.59
CA PRO A 182 -1.69 7.58 21.13
C PRO A 182 -1.97 6.07 21.02
N GLU A 183 -3.25 5.69 20.88
CA GLU A 183 -3.65 4.28 20.70
C GLU A 183 -3.56 3.83 19.24
N TRP A 184 -3.37 4.77 18.31
CA TRP A 184 -3.22 4.43 16.89
C TRP A 184 -2.01 3.53 16.67
N ASN A 185 -2.29 2.35 16.13
CA ASN A 185 -1.24 1.44 15.71
C ASN A 185 -0.62 1.92 14.39
N CYS A 186 0.38 2.79 14.49
CA CYS A 186 1.10 3.31 13.35
C CYS A 186 1.81 2.18 12.60
N PRO A 187 1.68 2.09 11.27
CA PRO A 187 2.47 1.12 10.50
C PRO A 187 3.96 1.44 10.61
N ARG A 188 4.81 0.46 10.33
CA ARG A 188 6.24 0.73 10.10
C ARG A 188 6.39 1.48 8.79
N VAL A 189 6.90 2.74 8.85
CA VAL A 189 7.00 3.60 7.67
C VAL A 189 8.46 3.75 7.25
N ARG A 190 8.74 3.40 5.99
CA ARG A 190 10.03 3.63 5.34
C ARG A 190 9.88 4.72 4.29
N ILE A 191 10.59 5.82 4.44
CA ILE A 191 10.62 6.90 3.44
C ILE A 191 11.86 6.69 2.57
N VAL A 192 11.65 6.57 1.26
CA VAL A 192 12.72 6.33 0.29
C VAL A 192 12.72 7.37 -0.82
N ASN A 193 13.88 7.63 -1.38
CA ASN A 193 13.96 8.38 -2.64
C ASN A 193 13.39 7.53 -3.78
N LYS A 194 12.38 8.02 -4.49
CA LYS A 194 11.73 7.29 -5.57
C LYS A 194 12.68 6.81 -6.67
N TYR A 195 13.73 7.56 -6.96
CA TYR A 195 14.61 7.30 -8.10
C TYR A 195 15.82 6.44 -7.74
N THR A 196 16.36 6.62 -6.52
CA THR A 196 17.56 5.88 -6.07
C THR A 196 17.22 4.72 -5.17
N LEU A 197 15.98 4.65 -4.65
CA LEU A 197 15.51 3.72 -3.63
C LEU A 197 16.31 3.77 -2.31
N GLU A 198 17.13 4.81 -2.16
CA GLU A 198 17.86 5.08 -0.94
C GLU A 198 16.88 5.41 0.20
N GLN A 199 17.08 4.78 1.36
CA GLN A 199 16.29 5.07 2.54
C GLN A 199 16.67 6.43 3.11
N LEU A 200 15.70 7.33 3.23
CA LEU A 200 15.86 8.68 3.75
C LEU A 200 15.47 8.79 5.22
N ALA A 201 14.43 8.05 5.63
CA ALA A 201 13.98 7.99 7.02
C ALA A 201 13.25 6.67 7.31
N LEU A 202 13.13 6.36 8.58
CA LEU A 202 12.38 5.22 9.11
C LEU A 202 11.58 5.66 10.33
N ILE A 203 10.32 5.27 10.39
CA ILE A 203 9.44 5.45 11.55
C ILE A 203 9.05 4.05 12.02
N ASP A 204 9.38 3.73 13.25
CA ASP A 204 9.01 2.44 13.84
C ASP A 204 7.49 2.35 14.04
N GLY A 205 6.95 1.17 13.76
CA GLY A 205 5.51 0.90 13.94
C GLY A 205 5.12 0.74 15.40
N GLY A 206 3.81 0.66 15.62
CA GLY A 206 3.22 0.44 16.94
C GLY A 206 2.58 1.67 17.55
N ALA A 207 1.89 1.47 18.67
CA ALA A 207 1.31 2.56 19.46
C ALA A 207 2.43 3.42 20.06
N GLY A 208 2.20 4.72 20.12
CA GLY A 208 3.16 5.66 20.71
C GLY A 208 3.25 5.47 22.21
N VAL A 209 4.38 4.95 22.68
CA VAL A 209 4.73 5.06 24.11
C VAL A 209 5.33 6.44 24.30
N TYR A 210 4.50 7.41 24.71
CA TYR A 210 5.06 8.66 25.23
C TYR A 210 5.42 8.43 26.70
N PRO A 211 6.67 8.68 27.11
CA PRO A 211 6.94 8.80 28.52
C PRO A 211 6.01 9.92 29.04
N SER A 212 5.19 9.58 30.04
CA SER A 212 4.47 10.60 30.81
C SER A 212 5.52 11.65 31.21
N SER A 213 5.41 12.86 30.68
CA SER A 213 6.14 13.99 31.23
C SER A 213 5.66 14.10 32.67
N ASP A 214 6.48 13.59 33.58
CA ASP A 214 6.37 13.91 34.98
C ASP A 214 6.37 15.45 35.06
N LEU A 215 5.19 15.99 35.27
CA LEU A 215 5.04 17.35 35.73
C LEU A 215 5.68 17.37 37.12
N GLU A 216 6.97 17.66 37.18
CA GLU A 216 7.59 18.16 38.40
C GLU A 216 6.88 19.48 38.68
N GLU A 217 5.79 19.38 39.47
CA GLU A 217 5.28 20.54 40.20
C GLU A 217 6.38 20.94 41.18
N ASP A 218 7.17 21.89 40.77
CA ASP A 218 8.01 22.66 41.72
C ASP A 218 7.07 23.37 42.67
N GLU A 219 6.71 22.68 43.76
CA GLU A 219 6.24 23.29 45.00
C GLU A 219 7.42 24.09 45.55
N ASN A 220 7.52 25.33 45.15
CA ASN A 220 8.39 26.30 45.79
C ASN A 220 7.60 26.99 46.92
N GLU A 221 7.59 26.30 48.06
CA GLU A 221 7.33 26.99 49.34
C GLU A 221 8.54 27.82 49.73
N GLY A 222 8.32 29.11 49.95
CA GLY A 222 9.31 29.99 50.52
C GLY A 222 8.84 31.42 50.56
#